data_e36a2074bdc3ee03891ef4bfa0b839ac
#
_entry.id   e36a2074bdc3ee03891ef4bfa0b839ac
#
_cell.length_a   1.000
_cell.length_b   1.000
_cell.length_c   1.000
_cell.angle_alpha   90.00
_cell.angle_beta   90.00
_cell.angle_gamma   90.00
#
_symmetry.space_group_name_H-M   'P 1'
#
loop_
_entity.id
_entity.type
_entity.pdbx_description
1 polymer ?
#
loop_
_entity_poly.entity_id
_entity_poly.type
_entity_poly.pdbx_seq_one_letter_code
_entity_poly.pdbx_strand_id
1 'polypeptide(L)'
;MVQNIFWSGFTNRDRTTAIADIEMIINQSGFIIDFKPFSDISISLVIEVQESHIDQLYDALAGYLHMEDFDRLHSVSSQERTIYLNVTFANAMGKLRNEIPAVPG
;
A
#
# COMPACT_ATOMS: atom_id res chain seq x y z
N MET A 1 -15.12 -2.12 -20.03
CA MET A 1 -14.35 -1.09 -19.36
C MET A 1 -13.72 -1.60 -18.08
N VAL A 2 -12.46 -1.26 -17.87
CA VAL A 2 -11.74 -1.76 -16.72
C VAL A 2 -11.85 -0.77 -15.58
N GLN A 3 -12.25 -1.23 -14.41
CA GLN A 3 -12.34 -0.37 -13.26
C GLN A 3 -11.02 -0.33 -12.52
N ASN A 4 -10.72 0.83 -11.95
CA ASN A 4 -9.54 0.96 -11.12
C ASN A 4 -9.77 0.24 -9.79
N ILE A 5 -8.71 -0.24 -9.22
CA ILE A 5 -8.74 -0.94 -7.95
C ILE A 5 -8.12 -0.05 -6.89
N PHE A 6 -8.76 0.03 -5.72
CA PHE A 6 -8.28 0.86 -4.63
C PHE A 6 -8.00 -0.01 -3.42
N TRP A 7 -6.77 0.04 -2.93
CA TRP A 7 -6.36 -0.69 -1.74
C TRP A 7 -5.89 0.28 -0.69
N SER A 8 -6.10 -0.07 0.58
CA SER A 8 -5.61 0.70 1.71
C SER A 8 -4.95 -0.24 2.70
N GLY A 9 -3.88 0.23 3.30
CA GLY A 9 -3.20 -0.54 4.31
C GLY A 9 -2.51 0.37 5.30
N PHE A 10 -2.06 -0.22 6.41
CA PHE A 10 -1.27 0.54 7.37
C PHE A 10 -0.19 -0.38 7.94
N THR A 11 0.81 0.23 8.54
CA THR A 11 1.90 -0.50 9.16
C THR A 11 2.44 0.26 10.35
N ASN A 12 2.97 -0.47 11.33
CA ASN A 12 3.67 0.13 12.46
C ASN A 12 5.16 0.24 12.21
N ARG A 13 5.61 -0.20 11.04
CA ARG A 13 7.04 -0.19 10.72
C ARG A 13 7.51 1.23 10.45
N ASP A 14 8.82 1.41 10.55
CA ASP A 14 9.45 2.66 10.20
C ASP A 14 9.13 3.02 8.74
N ARG A 15 8.83 4.29 8.49
CA ARG A 15 8.40 4.76 7.18
C ARG A 15 9.42 4.46 6.09
N THR A 16 10.67 4.79 6.33
CA THR A 16 11.72 4.60 5.31
C THR A 16 11.90 3.13 4.96
N THR A 17 11.95 2.28 5.99
CA THR A 17 12.08 0.84 5.78
C THR A 17 10.86 0.29 5.08
N ALA A 18 9.67 0.72 5.49
CA ALA A 18 8.44 0.22 4.91
C ALA A 18 8.33 0.59 3.44
N ILE A 19 8.70 1.80 3.06
CA ILE A 19 8.64 2.22 1.67
C ILE A 19 9.55 1.34 0.81
N ALA A 20 10.78 1.11 1.26
CA ALA A 20 11.71 0.28 0.50
C ALA A 20 11.18 -1.15 0.34
N ASP A 21 10.63 -1.71 1.40
CA ASP A 21 10.12 -3.07 1.35
C ASP A 21 8.87 -3.17 0.47
N ILE A 22 7.98 -2.18 0.54
CA ILE A 22 6.77 -2.16 -0.28
C ILE A 22 7.15 -2.08 -1.76
N GLU A 23 8.13 -1.24 -2.09
CA GLU A 23 8.59 -1.14 -3.47
C GLU A 23 9.13 -2.47 -3.97
N MET A 24 9.88 -3.16 -3.14
CA MET A 24 10.43 -4.46 -3.50
C MET A 24 9.33 -5.48 -3.74
N ILE A 25 8.32 -5.49 -2.87
CA ILE A 25 7.19 -6.41 -3.00
C ILE A 25 6.44 -6.14 -4.30
N ILE A 26 6.14 -4.88 -4.58
CA ILE A 26 5.38 -4.52 -5.77
C ILE A 26 6.16 -4.87 -7.04
N ASN A 27 7.46 -4.63 -7.04
CA ASN A 27 8.26 -4.86 -8.23
C ASN A 27 8.40 -6.33 -8.61
N GLN A 28 8.01 -7.23 -7.73
CA GLN A 28 8.01 -8.65 -8.06
C GLN A 28 6.83 -9.03 -8.95
N SER A 29 5.76 -8.25 -8.93
CA SER A 29 4.54 -8.59 -9.67
C SER A 29 4.13 -7.51 -10.66
N GLY A 30 4.62 -6.29 -10.53
CA GLY A 30 4.17 -5.19 -11.37
C GLY A 30 5.13 -4.02 -11.33
N PHE A 31 4.60 -2.83 -11.61
CA PHE A 31 5.41 -1.62 -11.68
C PHE A 31 4.74 -0.50 -10.91
N ILE A 32 5.54 0.31 -10.23
CA ILE A 32 5.04 1.54 -9.62
C ILE A 32 5.16 2.63 -10.67
N ILE A 33 4.04 3.20 -11.09
CA ILE A 33 4.05 4.24 -12.10
C ILE A 33 3.92 5.63 -11.51
N ASP A 34 3.58 5.73 -10.24
CA ASP A 34 3.56 7.02 -9.56
C ASP A 34 3.67 6.79 -8.06
N PHE A 35 4.34 7.71 -7.38
CA PHE A 35 4.54 7.64 -5.93
C PHE A 35 4.40 9.05 -5.38
N LYS A 36 3.49 9.25 -4.45
CA LYS A 36 3.26 10.56 -3.84
C LYS A 36 3.21 10.47 -2.34
N PRO A 37 4.14 11.13 -1.64
CA PRO A 37 3.99 11.24 -0.20
C PRO A 37 2.96 12.32 0.07
N PHE A 38 1.89 11.98 0.77
CA PHE A 38 0.89 12.95 1.15
C PHE A 38 1.35 13.74 2.36
N SER A 39 2.03 13.07 3.27
CA SER A 39 2.48 13.68 4.50
C SER A 39 3.48 12.72 5.13
N ASP A 40 3.90 13.02 6.35
CA ASP A 40 4.80 12.12 7.07
C ASP A 40 4.09 10.83 7.46
N ILE A 41 2.75 10.81 7.45
CA ILE A 41 2.00 9.65 7.91
C ILE A 41 1.36 8.84 6.81
N SER A 42 1.45 9.26 5.56
CA SER A 42 0.85 8.46 4.49
C SER A 42 1.50 8.69 3.13
N ILE A 43 1.43 7.66 2.30
CA ILE A 43 1.87 7.73 0.92
C ILE A 43 0.79 7.14 0.02
N SER A 44 0.85 7.52 -1.25
CA SER A 44 -0.03 6.97 -2.26
C SER A 44 0.81 6.45 -3.41
N LEU A 45 0.50 5.25 -3.88
CA LEU A 45 1.20 4.66 -5.01
C LEU A 45 0.20 4.29 -6.09
N VAL A 46 0.60 4.45 -7.34
CA VAL A 46 -0.17 3.98 -8.47
C VAL A 46 0.62 2.83 -9.08
N ILE A 47 0.01 1.67 -9.15
CA ILE A 47 0.67 0.44 -9.55
C ILE A 47 0.03 -0.11 -10.81
N GLU A 48 0.84 -0.58 -11.74
CA GLU A 48 0.35 -1.26 -12.91
C GLU A 48 0.76 -2.72 -12.84
N VAL A 49 -0.19 -3.62 -13.01
CA VAL A 49 0.06 -5.06 -12.82
C VAL A 49 -0.90 -5.85 -13.70
N GLN A 50 -0.45 -7.00 -14.20
CA GLN A 50 -1.33 -7.89 -14.94
C GLN A 50 -2.41 -8.42 -14.01
N GLU A 51 -3.62 -8.54 -14.54
CA GLU A 51 -4.76 -8.98 -13.74
C GLU A 51 -4.52 -10.32 -13.06
N SER A 52 -3.87 -11.24 -13.75
CA SER A 52 -3.59 -12.56 -13.19
C SER A 52 -2.63 -12.53 -12.00
N HIS A 53 -1.91 -11.42 -11.79
CA HIS A 53 -0.96 -11.31 -10.69
C HIS A 53 -1.50 -10.48 -9.52
N ILE A 54 -2.72 -9.96 -9.63
CA ILE A 54 -3.26 -9.06 -8.61
C ILE A 54 -3.45 -9.76 -7.27
N ASP A 55 -4.02 -10.97 -7.29
CA ASP A 55 -4.26 -11.69 -6.04
C ASP A 55 -2.94 -12.00 -5.35
N GLN A 56 -1.93 -12.38 -6.11
CA GLN A 56 -0.62 -12.68 -5.57
C GLN A 56 0.01 -11.43 -4.95
N LEU A 57 -0.13 -10.29 -5.63
CA LEU A 57 0.39 -9.04 -5.10
C LEU A 57 -0.32 -8.65 -3.82
N TYR A 58 -1.65 -8.82 -3.79
CA TYR A 58 -2.40 -8.51 -2.59
C TYR A 58 -1.93 -9.37 -1.41
N ASP A 59 -1.74 -10.66 -1.64
CA ASP A 59 -1.28 -11.56 -0.59
C ASP A 59 0.10 -11.17 -0.07
N ALA A 60 0.98 -10.80 -0.97
CA ALA A 60 2.33 -10.40 -0.58
C ALA A 60 2.29 -9.13 0.27
N LEU A 61 1.46 -8.16 -0.13
CA LEU A 61 1.31 -6.93 0.64
C LEU A 61 0.63 -7.21 1.97
N ALA A 62 -0.36 -8.09 2.00
CA ALA A 62 -1.08 -8.42 3.23
C ALA A 62 -0.20 -9.17 4.22
N GLY A 63 0.85 -9.81 3.75
CA GLY A 63 1.83 -10.44 4.63
C GLY A 63 2.77 -9.43 5.27
N TYR A 64 2.79 -8.21 4.77
CA TYR A 64 3.69 -7.16 5.26
C TYR A 64 2.94 -6.00 5.92
N LEU A 65 1.78 -5.63 5.37
CA LEU A 65 0.94 -4.54 5.86
C LEU A 65 -0.36 -5.09 6.41
N HIS A 66 -1.04 -4.28 7.20
CA HIS A 66 -2.43 -4.58 7.57
C HIS A 66 -3.30 -4.01 6.47
N MET A 67 -3.81 -4.87 5.60
CA MET A 67 -4.56 -4.45 4.43
C MET A 67 -6.06 -4.56 4.67
N GLU A 68 -6.82 -3.64 4.07
CA GLU A 68 -8.27 -3.77 4.05
C GLU A 68 -8.66 -4.94 3.17
N ASP A 69 -9.84 -5.47 3.39
CA ASP A 69 -10.31 -6.65 2.64
C ASP A 69 -10.40 -6.37 1.15
N PHE A 70 -10.16 -7.39 0.37
CA PHE A 70 -10.22 -7.31 -1.07
C PHE A 70 -10.76 -8.62 -1.62
N ASP A 71 -11.76 -8.53 -2.50
CA ASP A 71 -12.32 -9.72 -3.13
C ASP A 71 -11.39 -10.18 -4.25
N ARG A 72 -10.91 -11.42 -4.14
CA ARG A 72 -9.94 -11.93 -5.10
C ARG A 72 -10.56 -12.03 -6.48
N LEU A 73 -9.75 -11.76 -7.49
CA LEU A 73 -10.22 -11.80 -8.87
C LEU A 73 -10.18 -13.19 -9.48
N HIS A 74 -9.26 -14.02 -9.01
CA HIS A 74 -9.06 -15.36 -9.57
C HIS A 74 -8.94 -15.32 -11.09
N SER A 75 -8.26 -14.30 -11.60
CA SER A 75 -8.17 -14.08 -13.04
C SER A 75 -6.93 -14.69 -13.64
N VAL A 76 -7.05 -15.13 -14.89
CA VAL A 76 -5.89 -15.63 -15.64
C VAL A 76 -5.57 -14.67 -16.79
N SER A 77 -6.19 -13.49 -16.82
CA SER A 77 -6.01 -12.53 -17.90
C SER A 77 -4.66 -11.84 -17.79
N SER A 78 -4.04 -11.60 -18.93
CA SER A 78 -2.79 -10.83 -18.97
C SER A 78 -3.04 -9.34 -19.17
N GLN A 79 -4.31 -8.92 -19.15
CA GLN A 79 -4.65 -7.51 -19.29
C GLN A 79 -4.11 -6.74 -18.09
N GLU A 80 -3.54 -5.59 -18.35
CA GLU A 80 -3.00 -4.78 -17.27
C GLU A 80 -4.07 -3.98 -16.58
N ARG A 81 -3.91 -3.85 -15.27
CA ARG A 81 -4.84 -3.11 -14.42
C ARG A 81 -4.06 -2.10 -13.60
N THR A 82 -4.76 -1.06 -13.20
CA THR A 82 -4.18 -0.01 -12.34
C THR A 82 -4.73 -0.16 -10.93
N ILE A 83 -3.82 -0.14 -9.96
CA ILE A 83 -4.19 -0.23 -8.55
C ILE A 83 -3.70 1.03 -7.86
N TYR A 84 -4.57 1.64 -7.07
CA TYR A 84 -4.22 2.79 -6.24
C TYR A 84 -4.10 2.29 -4.81
N LEU A 85 -2.89 2.38 -4.27
CA LEU A 85 -2.59 1.89 -2.92
C LEU A 85 -2.26 3.06 -2.02
N ASN A 86 -2.99 3.18 -0.91
CA ASN A 86 -2.69 4.15 0.12
C ASN A 86 -2.14 3.43 1.32
N VAL A 87 -1.02 3.89 1.85
CA VAL A 87 -0.41 3.29 3.03
C VAL A 87 -0.26 4.34 4.12
N THR A 88 -0.73 4.00 5.31
CA THR A 88 -0.61 4.88 6.47
C THR A 88 0.44 4.31 7.42
N PHE A 89 1.27 5.18 7.97
CA PHE A 89 2.32 4.78 8.89
C PHE A 89 1.86 5.05 10.32
N ALA A 90 1.33 4.04 10.95
CA ALA A 90 0.74 4.17 12.28
C ALA A 90 1.75 4.59 13.33
N ASN A 91 3.01 4.20 13.15
CA ASN A 91 4.07 4.61 14.07
C ASN A 91 4.26 6.13 14.05
N ALA A 92 4.22 6.73 12.86
CA ALA A 92 4.34 8.18 12.73
C ALA A 92 3.13 8.87 13.36
N MET A 93 1.94 8.31 13.19
CA MET A 93 0.74 8.85 13.82
C MET A 93 0.85 8.81 15.33
N GLY A 94 1.34 7.73 15.89
CA GLY A 94 1.51 7.61 17.31
C GLY A 94 2.49 8.63 17.85
N LYS A 95 3.54 8.89 17.10
CA LYS A 95 4.51 9.86 17.48
C LYS A 95 3.90 11.25 17.53
N LEU A 96 3.14 11.61 16.53
CA LEU A 96 2.47 12.89 16.49
C LEU A 96 1.53 13.05 17.66
N ARG A 97 0.81 12.03 17.99
CA ARG A 97 -0.10 12.09 19.11
C ARG A 97 0.62 12.29 20.42
N ASN A 98 1.75 11.66 20.58
CA ASN A 98 2.51 11.81 21.80
C ASN A 98 3.06 13.21 21.98
N GLU A 99 3.32 13.86 20.89
CA GLU A 99 3.83 15.22 20.96
C GLU A 99 2.76 16.22 21.26
N ILE A 100 1.71 16.11 20.56
CA ILE A 100 0.65 17.00 20.76
C ILE A 100 0.18 17.05 22.15
N PRO A 101 0.00 16.12 22.71
CA PRO A 101 -0.58 16.10 23.98
C PRO A 101 0.07 16.61 24.97
N ALA A 102 1.02 16.73 24.66
CA ALA A 102 1.65 17.10 25.61
C ALA A 102 0.79 17.52 26.57
N VAL A 103 0.18 17.23 26.29
CA VAL A 103 -0.61 17.40 26.91
C VAL A 103 -0.82 16.86 27.88
N PRO A 104 -0.61 16.87 28.24
CA PRO A 104 -0.80 16.40 29.18
C PRO A 104 -1.54 16.15 29.70
N GLY A 105 -1.51 16.07 29.57
CA GLY A 105 -2.52 15.80 30.07
C GLY A 105 -2.61 15.25 30.72
#